data_fcbfd6e785e36f9c1056dbcb32604af7
#
_entry.id   fcbfd6e785e36f9c1056dbcb32604af7
#
_cell.length_a   1.000
_cell.length_b   1.000
_cell.length_c   1.000
_cell.angle_alpha   90.00
_cell.angle_beta   90.00
_cell.angle_gamma   90.00
#
_symmetry.space_group_name_H-M   'P 1'
#
loop_
_entity.id
_entity.type
_entity.pdbx_description
1 polymer ?
#
loop_
_entity_poly.entity_id
_entity_poly.type
_entity_poly.pdbx_seq_one_letter_code
_entity_poly.pdbx_strand_id
1 'polypeptide(L)'
;MMQRHLLIFTFLVSFVLNAYSAIELRSTQMRTSDGLPNNSIRYIYQDSKGFLWLATLNGLSRYDGNSFLTFRPEIGDEVSLADNRIYDLTEDKDGFLWISTTPELYSCYDLQRARFVDYTGCG
;
A
#
# COMPACT_ATOMS: atom_id res chain seq x y z
N MET A 1 28.02 -33.07 -3.94
CA MET A 1 26.60 -32.90 -3.56
C MET A 1 26.39 -31.82 -2.51
N MET A 2 27.11 -31.78 -1.39
CA MET A 2 26.96 -30.77 -0.35
C MET A 2 27.29 -29.35 -0.81
N GLN A 3 28.32 -29.16 -1.65
CA GLN A 3 28.71 -27.85 -2.16
C GLN A 3 27.63 -27.21 -3.04
N ARG A 4 26.85 -27.98 -3.76
CA ARG A 4 25.80 -27.47 -4.64
C ARG A 4 24.63 -26.88 -3.86
N HIS A 5 24.23 -27.53 -2.78
CA HIS A 5 23.15 -27.02 -1.90
C HIS A 5 23.58 -25.77 -1.12
N LEU A 6 24.83 -25.73 -0.70
CA LEU A 6 25.39 -24.60 0.03
C LEU A 6 25.42 -23.33 -0.83
N LEU A 7 25.80 -23.43 -2.11
CA LEU A 7 25.84 -22.31 -3.05
C LEU A 7 24.45 -21.73 -3.32
N ILE A 8 23.45 -22.59 -3.50
CA ILE A 8 22.06 -22.16 -3.73
C ILE A 8 21.52 -21.43 -2.49
N PHE A 9 21.77 -21.94 -1.31
CA PHE A 9 21.35 -21.32 -0.06
C PHE A 9 21.97 -19.93 0.14
N THR A 10 23.26 -19.79 -0.13
CA THR A 10 23.99 -18.51 -0.02
C THR A 10 23.43 -17.49 -1.00
N PHE A 11 23.11 -17.89 -2.23
CA PHE A 11 22.53 -17.01 -3.24
C PHE A 11 21.14 -16.49 -2.82
N LEU A 12 20.29 -17.34 -2.28
CA LEU A 12 18.96 -16.97 -1.82
C LEU A 12 19.02 -15.97 -0.64
N VAL A 13 19.93 -16.19 0.30
CA VAL A 13 20.12 -15.28 1.43
C VAL A 13 20.58 -13.90 0.96
N SER A 14 21.52 -13.84 0.02
CA SER A 14 22.01 -12.57 -0.54
C SER A 14 20.90 -11.81 -1.25
N PHE A 15 20.02 -12.49 -1.99
CA PHE A 15 18.90 -11.87 -2.69
C PHE A 15 17.90 -11.25 -1.70
N VAL A 16 17.57 -11.97 -0.64
CA VAL A 16 16.63 -11.47 0.39
C VAL A 16 17.20 -10.25 1.10
N LEU A 17 18.49 -10.27 1.46
CA LEU A 17 19.16 -9.14 2.12
C LEU A 17 19.17 -7.90 1.22
N ASN A 18 19.42 -8.04 -0.07
CA ASN A 18 19.42 -6.92 -1.00
C ASN A 18 18.03 -6.31 -1.16
N ALA A 19 17.00 -7.15 -1.24
CA ALA A 19 15.61 -6.68 -1.32
C ALA A 19 15.21 -5.90 -0.06
N TYR A 20 15.58 -6.39 1.10
CA TYR A 20 15.32 -5.73 2.39
C TYR A 20 15.98 -4.36 2.46
N SER A 21 17.26 -4.27 2.09
CA SER A 21 18.00 -3.01 2.08
C SER A 21 17.39 -1.98 1.12
N ALA A 22 16.94 -2.41 -0.05
CA ALA A 22 16.31 -1.53 -1.03
C ALA A 22 15.00 -0.94 -0.50
N ILE A 23 14.18 -1.73 0.19
CA ILE A 23 12.92 -1.26 0.80
C ILE A 23 13.22 -0.26 1.91
N GLU A 24 14.18 -0.53 2.77
CA GLU A 24 14.55 0.34 3.87
C GLU A 24 15.08 1.70 3.38
N LEU A 25 15.92 1.71 2.36
CA LEU A 25 16.45 2.94 1.77
C LEU A 25 15.33 3.78 1.12
N ARG A 26 14.35 3.15 0.49
CA ARG A 26 13.22 3.86 -0.11
C ARG A 26 12.34 4.50 0.93
N SER A 27 12.07 3.84 2.04
CA SER A 27 11.21 4.38 3.10
C SER A 27 11.78 5.64 3.74
N THR A 28 13.10 5.80 3.82
CA THR A 28 13.74 7.00 4.39
C THR A 28 13.66 8.21 3.46
N GLN A 29 13.36 8.03 2.18
CA GLN A 29 13.29 9.11 1.18
C GLN A 29 11.87 9.58 0.90
N MET A 30 10.86 8.97 1.49
CA MET A 30 9.46 9.34 1.29
C MET A 30 9.10 10.60 2.06
N ARG A 31 8.86 11.70 1.34
CA ARG A 31 8.53 13.01 1.90
C ARG A 31 7.39 13.64 1.09
N THR A 32 6.79 14.69 1.64
CA THR A 32 5.75 15.45 0.92
C THR A 32 6.25 16.02 -0.40
N SER A 33 7.53 16.36 -0.51
CA SER A 33 8.16 16.82 -1.75
C SER A 33 8.14 15.74 -2.85
N ASP A 34 8.05 14.47 -2.49
CA ASP A 34 8.03 13.35 -3.43
C ASP A 34 6.60 12.97 -3.85
N GLY A 35 5.60 13.76 -3.45
CA GLY A 35 4.20 13.53 -3.77
C GLY A 35 3.37 12.95 -2.64
N LEU A 36 3.97 12.68 -1.50
CA LEU A 36 3.26 12.19 -0.31
C LEU A 36 2.41 13.34 0.27
N PRO A 37 1.10 13.13 0.56
CA PRO A 37 0.22 14.20 0.99
C PRO A 37 0.50 14.72 2.40
N ASN A 38 1.19 13.93 3.22
CA ASN A 38 1.55 14.30 4.59
C ASN A 38 2.75 13.47 5.02
N ASN A 39 3.68 14.09 5.80
CA ASN A 39 4.81 13.38 6.38
C ASN A 39 4.42 12.46 7.55
N SER A 40 3.21 12.63 8.10
CA SER A 40 2.72 11.82 9.22
C SER A 40 2.08 10.54 8.71
N ILE A 41 2.90 9.55 8.45
CA ILE A 41 2.45 8.22 8.05
C ILE A 41 2.02 7.46 9.29
N ARG A 42 0.76 6.99 9.31
CA ARG A 42 0.20 6.19 10.41
C ARG A 42 0.32 4.70 10.18
N TYR A 43 0.25 4.29 8.92
CA TYR A 43 0.22 2.88 8.57
C TYR A 43 0.80 2.66 7.19
N ILE A 44 1.57 1.59 7.03
CA ILE A 44 2.14 1.18 5.75
C ILE A 44 1.73 -0.27 5.51
N TYR A 45 1.20 -0.55 4.32
CA TYR A 45 0.79 -1.88 3.91
C TYR A 45 1.28 -2.17 2.49
N GLN A 46 1.90 -3.34 2.29
CA GLN A 46 2.26 -3.80 0.96
C GLN A 46 1.20 -4.79 0.47
N ASP A 47 0.58 -4.50 -0.68
CA ASP A 47 -0.45 -5.36 -1.22
C ASP A 47 0.14 -6.57 -1.96
N SER A 48 -0.74 -7.48 -2.39
CA SER A 48 -0.34 -8.70 -3.09
C SER A 48 0.32 -8.45 -4.44
N LYS A 49 0.15 -7.25 -5.00
CA LYS A 49 0.77 -6.85 -6.26
C LYS A 49 2.10 -6.14 -6.07
N GLY A 50 2.51 -5.90 -4.82
CA GLY A 50 3.77 -5.28 -4.48
C GLY A 50 3.72 -3.77 -4.31
N PHE A 51 2.55 -3.12 -4.45
CA PHE A 51 2.42 -1.70 -4.19
C PHE A 51 2.42 -1.40 -2.70
N LEU A 52 3.06 -0.31 -2.32
CA LEU A 52 3.02 0.18 -0.94
C LEU A 52 1.89 1.18 -0.79
N TRP A 53 1.04 0.95 0.20
CA TRP A 53 -0.04 1.84 0.57
C TRP A 53 0.33 2.55 1.87
N LEU A 54 0.25 3.86 1.85
CA LEU A 54 0.64 4.71 2.96
C LEU A 54 -0.58 5.48 3.45
N ALA A 55 -1.03 5.10 4.64
CA ALA A 55 -2.14 5.78 5.30
C ALA A 55 -1.60 7.00 6.04
N THR A 56 -2.12 8.18 5.71
CA THR A 56 -1.72 9.43 6.33
C THR A 56 -2.95 10.11 6.97
N LEU A 57 -2.72 11.23 7.63
CA LEU A 57 -3.81 12.06 8.15
C LEU A 57 -4.48 12.92 7.08
N ASN A 58 -3.94 12.90 5.86
CA ASN A 58 -4.45 13.72 4.75
C ASN A 58 -4.52 12.91 3.45
N GLY A 59 -5.13 11.74 3.52
CA GLY A 59 -5.36 10.89 2.37
C GLY A 59 -4.58 9.59 2.38
N LEU A 60 -4.80 8.82 1.34
CA LEU A 60 -4.17 7.52 1.11
C LEU A 60 -3.28 7.61 -0.11
N SER A 61 -2.02 7.21 0.02
CA SER A 61 -1.08 7.19 -1.10
C SER A 61 -0.69 5.77 -1.46
N ARG A 62 -0.53 5.52 -2.76
CA ARG A 62 0.01 4.28 -3.29
C ARG A 62 1.34 4.57 -3.96
N TYR A 63 2.36 3.81 -3.59
CA TYR A 63 3.70 3.92 -4.16
C TYR A 63 4.02 2.67 -4.97
N ASP A 64 4.38 2.86 -6.25
CA ASP A 64 4.67 1.76 -7.17
C ASP A 64 6.17 1.46 -7.34
N GLY A 65 7.02 2.13 -6.56
CA GLY A 65 8.47 2.07 -6.67
C GLY A 65 9.07 3.25 -7.43
N ASN A 66 8.25 4.07 -8.04
CA ASN A 66 8.69 5.22 -8.84
C ASN A 66 7.94 6.51 -8.47
N SER A 67 6.62 6.45 -8.35
CA SER A 67 5.79 7.62 -8.07
C SER A 67 4.68 7.31 -7.10
N PHE A 68 4.11 8.37 -6.51
CA PHE A 68 2.96 8.30 -5.62
C PHE A 68 1.69 8.66 -6.36
N LEU A 69 0.64 7.87 -6.13
CA LEU A 69 -0.72 8.20 -6.52
C LEU A 69 -1.51 8.43 -5.23
N THR A 70 -2.02 9.64 -5.05
CA THR A 70 -2.72 10.04 -3.82
C THR A 70 -4.22 10.07 -4.04
N PHE A 71 -4.95 9.44 -3.12
CA PHE A 71 -6.41 9.40 -3.11
C PHE A 71 -6.92 10.24 -1.94
N ARG A 72 -7.93 11.07 -2.23
CA ARG A 72 -8.68 11.87 -1.26
C ARG A 72 -10.17 11.76 -1.56
N PRO A 73 -11.04 12.09 -0.61
CA PRO A 73 -12.47 12.16 -0.88
C PRO A 73 -12.75 13.13 -2.04
N GLU A 74 -13.58 12.72 -2.97
CA GLU A 74 -14.02 13.55 -4.09
C GLU A 74 -15.47 13.98 -3.87
N ILE A 75 -15.71 15.28 -3.95
CA ILE A 75 -17.06 15.84 -3.73
C ILE A 75 -17.98 15.34 -4.83
N GLY A 76 -19.11 14.73 -4.42
CA GLY A 76 -20.09 14.19 -5.36
C GLY A 76 -19.83 12.76 -5.84
N ASP A 77 -18.71 12.17 -5.43
CA ASP A 77 -18.38 10.78 -5.75
C ASP A 77 -18.50 9.92 -4.49
N GLU A 78 -19.59 9.18 -4.39
CA GLU A 78 -19.85 8.31 -3.23
C GLU A 78 -18.95 7.07 -3.19
N VAL A 79 -18.29 6.77 -4.30
CA VAL A 79 -17.44 5.57 -4.43
C VAL A 79 -15.97 5.88 -4.15
N SER A 80 -15.61 7.16 -4.02
CA SER A 80 -14.25 7.57 -3.70
C SER A 80 -13.92 7.29 -2.22
N LEU A 81 -12.71 7.67 -1.80
CA LEU A 81 -12.29 7.54 -0.41
C LEU A 81 -13.27 8.28 0.51
N ALA A 82 -13.73 7.61 1.58
CA ALA A 82 -14.77 8.16 2.44
C ALA A 82 -14.31 9.33 3.31
N ASP A 83 -13.03 9.31 3.73
CA ASP A 83 -12.44 10.37 4.57
C ASP A 83 -10.95 10.43 4.33
N ASN A 84 -10.33 11.58 4.59
CA ASN A 84 -8.88 11.76 4.52
C ASN A 84 -8.11 11.00 5.60
N ARG A 85 -8.73 10.73 6.73
CA ARG A 85 -8.11 10.05 7.85
C ARG A 85 -8.24 8.55 7.68
N ILE A 86 -7.11 7.87 7.59
CA ILE A 86 -7.07 6.44 7.41
C ILE A 86 -6.61 5.78 8.72
N TYR A 87 -7.39 4.82 9.19
CA TYR A 87 -7.08 4.10 10.45
C TYR A 87 -6.50 2.73 10.20
N ASP A 88 -6.93 2.03 9.16
CA ASP A 88 -6.47 0.67 8.90
C ASP A 88 -6.61 0.30 7.43
N LEU A 89 -5.78 -0.63 6.98
CA LEU A 89 -5.76 -1.18 5.63
C LEU A 89 -5.71 -2.70 5.73
N THR A 90 -6.64 -3.38 5.05
CA THR A 90 -6.69 -4.85 5.04
C THR A 90 -7.04 -5.34 3.65
N GLU A 91 -6.25 -6.25 3.11
CA GLU A 91 -6.53 -6.90 1.83
C GLU A 91 -7.29 -8.20 2.10
N ASP A 92 -8.38 -8.45 1.36
CA ASP A 92 -9.10 -9.71 1.46
C ASP A 92 -8.57 -10.73 0.44
N LYS A 93 -9.08 -11.95 0.51
CA LYS A 93 -8.67 -13.04 -0.37
C LYS A 93 -9.12 -12.87 -1.83
N ASP A 94 -10.08 -11.98 -2.08
CA ASP A 94 -10.64 -11.75 -3.41
C ASP A 94 -9.98 -10.59 -4.15
N GLY A 95 -8.96 -9.96 -3.56
CA GLY A 95 -8.20 -8.90 -4.19
C GLY A 95 -8.76 -7.51 -3.96
N PHE A 96 -9.53 -7.31 -2.90
CA PHE A 96 -10.03 -6.00 -2.50
C PHE A 96 -9.26 -5.48 -1.30
N LEU A 97 -8.92 -4.21 -1.35
CA LEU A 97 -8.30 -3.50 -0.24
C LEU A 97 -9.39 -2.75 0.52
N TRP A 98 -9.59 -3.11 1.78
CA TRP A 98 -10.52 -2.46 2.68
C TRP A 98 -9.81 -1.36 3.44
N ILE A 99 -10.35 -0.16 3.37
CA ILE A 99 -9.76 1.05 3.93
C ILE A 99 -10.70 1.56 5.01
N SER A 100 -10.28 1.45 6.27
CA SER A 100 -11.04 1.98 7.40
C SER A 100 -10.72 3.44 7.61
N THR A 101 -11.68 4.31 7.41
CA THR A 101 -11.51 5.75 7.57
C THR A 101 -12.05 6.28 8.90
N THR A 102 -13.07 5.60 9.43
CA THR A 102 -13.58 5.80 10.79
C THR A 102 -14.04 4.45 11.32
N PRO A 103 -14.41 4.34 12.60
CA PRO A 103 -14.92 3.05 13.11
C PRO A 103 -16.12 2.49 12.35
N GLU A 104 -16.87 3.35 11.65
CA GLU A 104 -18.10 2.94 10.96
C GLU A 104 -18.05 3.14 9.44
N LEU A 105 -17.01 3.79 8.92
CA LEU A 105 -16.90 4.08 7.49
C LEU A 105 -15.72 3.34 6.88
N TYR A 106 -16.01 2.61 5.81
CA TYR A 106 -15.03 1.88 5.03
C TYR A 106 -15.10 2.30 3.58
N SER A 107 -13.95 2.28 2.93
CA SER A 107 -13.85 2.38 1.47
C SER A 107 -13.26 1.07 0.95
N CYS A 108 -13.61 0.73 -0.27
CA CYS A 108 -13.14 -0.50 -0.89
C CYS A 108 -12.47 -0.19 -2.22
N TYR A 109 -11.25 -0.72 -2.40
CA TYR A 109 -10.48 -0.54 -3.61
C TYR A 109 -10.24 -1.89 -4.28
N ASP A 110 -10.61 -2.00 -5.55
CA ASP A 110 -10.38 -3.19 -6.37
C ASP A 110 -8.96 -3.16 -6.90
N LEU A 111 -8.09 -4.02 -6.36
CA LEU A 111 -6.68 -4.07 -6.73
C LEU A 111 -6.45 -4.53 -8.16
N GLN A 112 -7.33 -5.37 -8.71
CA GLN A 112 -7.19 -5.88 -10.08
C GLN A 112 -7.59 -4.82 -11.11
N ARG A 113 -8.69 -4.10 -10.84
CA ARG A 113 -9.21 -3.06 -11.73
C ARG A 113 -8.65 -1.68 -11.44
N ALA A 114 -7.91 -1.53 -10.34
CA ALA A 114 -7.26 -0.29 -9.90
C ALA A 114 -8.25 0.86 -9.76
N ARG A 115 -9.36 0.63 -9.06
CA ARG A 115 -10.39 1.63 -8.83
C ARG A 115 -11.16 1.37 -7.53
N PHE A 116 -11.77 2.43 -6.99
CA PHE A 116 -12.71 2.30 -5.88
C PHE A 116 -14.01 1.68 -6.37
N VAL A 117 -14.62 0.88 -5.51
CA VAL A 117 -15.94 0.27 -5.75
C VAL A 117 -16.79 0.47 -4.50
N ASP A 118 -18.12 0.35 -4.64
CA ASP A 118 -18.98 0.43 -3.48
C ASP A 118 -18.97 -0.88 -2.68
N TYR A 119 -19.60 -0.87 -1.52
CA TYR A 119 -19.60 -2.05 -0.64
C TYR A 119 -20.17 -3.30 -1.29
N THR A 120 -21.15 -3.15 -2.17
CA THR A 120 -21.78 -4.29 -2.83
C THR A 120 -20.84 -4.92 -3.86
N GLY A 121 -19.86 -4.18 -4.36
CA GLY A 121 -18.83 -4.68 -5.25
C GLY A 121 -17.69 -5.39 -4.54
N CYS A 122 -17.58 -5.25 -3.23
CA CYS A 122 -16.53 -5.82 -2.41
C CYS A 122 -17.01 -7.10 -1.72
N GLY A 123 -16.59 -8.20 -2.26
CA GLY A 123 -16.87 -9.47 -1.64
C GLY A 123 -18.21 -10.02 -1.89
#